data_227235900590700b777b9062af112303
#
_entry.id   227235900590700b777b9062af112303
#
_cell.length_a   1.000
_cell.length_b   1.000
_cell.length_c   1.000
_cell.angle_alpha   90.00
_cell.angle_beta   90.00
_cell.angle_gamma   90.00
#
_symmetry.space_group_name_H-M   'P 1'
#
loop_
_entity.id
_entity.type
_entity.pdbx_description
1 polymer ?
#
loop_
_entity_poly.entity_id
_entity_poly.type
_entity_poly.pdbx_seq_one_letter_code
_entity_poly.pdbx_strand_id
1 'polypeptide(L)'
;MTREYLEGSHRTASGYRAYVEERFQGEVYGEALFRTMADLCEAPERARKFRVLQQLEREMKELLLPAVRESGGPGEESLARISEGEALGTQLAKAPWQGLMRGFQKELEVFVQEFEHAEGLAPPGKESLLQHVTAHERALLDFATRELAGDERGDSCAPAKAGEVKG
;
A
#
# COMPACT_ATOMS: atom_id res chain seq x y z
N MET A 1 2.15 4.85 15.41
CA MET A 1 2.79 3.67 16.07
C MET A 1 4.23 4.03 16.36
N THR A 2 4.63 4.00 17.60
CA THR A 2 5.95 4.42 18.01
C THR A 2 6.97 3.30 17.79
N ARG A 3 8.17 3.68 17.35
CA ARG A 3 9.33 2.83 17.07
C ARG A 3 9.65 1.83 18.21
N GLU A 4 9.32 2.17 19.46
CA GLU A 4 9.52 1.33 20.64
C GLU A 4 8.64 0.06 20.70
N TYR A 5 7.47 0.07 20.05
CA TYR A 5 6.58 -1.09 20.00
C TYR A 5 7.16 -2.23 19.14
N LEU A 6 7.96 -1.88 18.13
CA LEU A 6 8.57 -2.84 17.21
C LEU A 6 9.82 -3.54 17.79
N GLU A 7 10.60 -2.89 18.65
CA GLU A 7 11.92 -3.40 19.06
C GLU A 7 11.90 -4.54 20.08
N GLY A 8 10.85 -4.68 20.87
CA GLY A 8 10.79 -5.71 21.92
C GLY A 8 9.93 -6.93 21.58
N SER A 9 9.06 -6.81 20.60
CA SER A 9 7.86 -7.64 20.46
C SER A 9 7.98 -8.81 19.48
N HIS A 10 8.81 -8.70 18.42
CA HIS A 10 8.74 -9.61 17.29
C HIS A 10 9.49 -10.94 17.47
N ARG A 11 10.42 -11.02 18.41
CA ARG A 11 11.15 -12.27 18.73
C ARG A 11 10.36 -13.25 19.57
N THR A 12 9.27 -12.80 20.16
CA THR A 12 8.37 -13.65 20.94
C THR A 12 7.20 -14.11 20.07
N ALA A 13 6.59 -15.26 20.40
CA ALA A 13 5.40 -15.75 19.72
C ALA A 13 4.23 -14.72 19.76
N SER A 14 4.11 -13.96 20.86
CA SER A 14 3.12 -12.88 21.00
C SER A 14 3.40 -11.68 20.08
N GLY A 15 4.66 -11.33 19.88
CA GLY A 15 5.05 -10.24 18.97
C GLY A 15 4.84 -10.58 17.50
N TYR A 16 5.15 -11.81 17.11
CA TYR A 16 4.85 -12.30 15.78
C TYR A 16 3.33 -12.32 15.50
N ARG A 17 2.54 -12.82 16.46
CA ARG A 17 1.07 -12.79 16.37
C ARG A 17 0.55 -11.37 16.16
N ALA A 18 0.98 -10.42 16.98
CA ALA A 18 0.58 -9.03 16.86
C ALA A 18 0.97 -8.44 15.49
N TYR A 19 2.16 -8.76 14.99
CA TYR A 19 2.63 -8.31 13.69
C TYR A 19 1.77 -8.83 12.54
N VAL A 20 1.53 -10.14 12.46
CA VAL A 20 0.74 -10.70 11.35
C VAL A 20 -0.72 -10.26 11.40
N GLU A 21 -1.30 -10.11 12.59
CA GLU A 21 -2.65 -9.56 12.76
C GLU A 21 -2.72 -8.11 12.28
N GLU A 22 -1.74 -7.28 12.65
CA GLU A 22 -1.69 -5.89 12.23
C GLU A 22 -1.49 -5.75 10.71
N ARG A 23 -0.63 -6.59 10.12
CA ARG A 23 -0.46 -6.60 8.65
C ARG A 23 -1.74 -7.02 7.96
N PHE A 24 -2.39 -8.07 8.42
CA PHE A 24 -3.69 -8.50 7.90
C PHE A 24 -4.74 -7.38 7.91
N GLN A 25 -4.86 -6.67 9.04
CA GLN A 25 -5.79 -5.53 9.13
C GLN A 25 -5.34 -4.33 8.28
N GLY A 26 -4.06 -4.18 8.04
CA GLY A 26 -3.50 -3.21 7.09
C GLY A 26 -3.97 -3.48 5.66
N GLU A 27 -3.95 -4.74 5.23
CA GLU A 27 -4.44 -5.15 3.90
C GLU A 27 -5.97 -5.00 3.78
N VAL A 28 -6.72 -5.25 4.86
CA VAL A 28 -8.17 -4.97 4.92
C VAL A 28 -8.45 -3.49 4.66
N TYR A 29 -7.69 -2.62 5.31
CA TYR A 29 -7.74 -1.18 5.11
C TYR A 29 -7.36 -0.78 3.68
N GLY A 30 -6.23 -1.28 3.16
CA GLY A 30 -5.73 -0.98 1.82
C GLY A 30 -6.70 -1.44 0.72
N GLU A 31 -7.27 -2.63 0.84
CA GLU A 31 -8.28 -3.11 -0.10
C GLU A 31 -9.51 -2.19 -0.14
N ALA A 32 -10.01 -1.76 1.01
CA ALA A 32 -11.15 -0.84 1.09
C ALA A 32 -10.81 0.54 0.53
N LEU A 33 -9.60 1.05 0.82
CA LEU A 33 -9.07 2.30 0.28
C LEU A 33 -9.05 2.30 -1.25
N PHE A 34 -8.35 1.34 -1.85
CA PHE A 34 -8.19 1.29 -3.30
C PHE A 34 -9.47 0.95 -4.04
N ARG A 35 -10.36 0.13 -3.46
CA ARG A 35 -11.70 -0.12 -3.98
C ARG A 35 -12.48 1.20 -4.09
N THR A 36 -12.52 1.98 -3.03
CA THR A 36 -13.25 3.25 -2.98
C THR A 36 -12.67 4.26 -3.96
N MET A 37 -11.34 4.36 -4.03
CA MET A 37 -10.69 5.22 -5.00
C MET A 37 -10.99 4.81 -6.45
N ALA A 38 -11.02 3.51 -6.74
CA ALA A 38 -11.38 3.01 -8.07
C ALA A 38 -12.83 3.33 -8.45
N ASP A 39 -13.75 3.19 -7.48
CA ASP A 39 -15.18 3.44 -7.69
C ASP A 39 -15.48 4.92 -7.94
N LEU A 40 -14.74 5.82 -7.31
CA LEU A 40 -14.96 7.26 -7.37
C LEU A 40 -14.07 7.98 -8.42
N CYS A 41 -13.11 7.29 -9.00
CA CYS A 41 -12.18 7.86 -9.98
C CYS A 41 -12.85 8.01 -11.35
N GLU A 42 -12.97 9.23 -11.85
CA GLU A 42 -13.56 9.52 -13.16
C GLU A 42 -12.64 9.16 -14.33
N ALA A 43 -11.33 9.06 -14.12
CA ALA A 43 -10.37 8.72 -15.16
C ALA A 43 -10.24 7.19 -15.28
N PRO A 44 -10.68 6.56 -16.40
CA PRO A 44 -10.73 5.11 -16.52
C PRO A 44 -9.38 4.40 -16.36
N GLU A 45 -8.29 5.03 -16.80
CA GLU A 45 -6.94 4.47 -16.64
C GLU A 45 -6.50 4.45 -15.16
N ARG A 46 -6.75 5.54 -14.44
CA ARG A 46 -6.44 5.62 -13.01
C ARG A 46 -7.31 4.67 -12.20
N ALA A 47 -8.60 4.58 -12.54
CA ALA A 47 -9.50 3.61 -11.92
C ALA A 47 -9.00 2.17 -12.09
N ARG A 48 -8.51 1.80 -13.29
CA ARG A 48 -7.89 0.49 -13.53
C ARG A 48 -6.66 0.25 -12.65
N LYS A 49 -5.79 1.26 -12.50
CA LYS A 49 -4.61 1.17 -11.62
C LYS A 49 -5.02 0.92 -10.18
N PHE A 50 -6.02 1.63 -9.66
CA PHE A 50 -6.55 1.38 -8.32
C PHE A 50 -7.15 -0.02 -8.17
N ARG A 51 -7.80 -0.57 -9.20
CA ARG A 51 -8.27 -1.96 -9.19
C ARG A 51 -7.13 -2.97 -9.07
N VAL A 52 -6.01 -2.72 -9.73
CA VAL A 52 -4.82 -3.57 -9.59
C VAL A 52 -4.28 -3.49 -8.17
N LEU A 53 -4.16 -2.29 -7.59
CA LEU A 53 -3.71 -2.13 -6.21
C LEU A 53 -4.68 -2.81 -5.23
N GLN A 54 -5.99 -2.65 -5.39
CA GLN A 54 -6.99 -3.37 -4.62
C GLN A 54 -6.80 -4.89 -4.67
N GLN A 55 -6.50 -5.43 -5.84
CA GLN A 55 -6.26 -6.86 -6.01
C GLN A 55 -5.00 -7.33 -5.28
N LEU A 56 -3.92 -6.54 -5.32
CA LEU A 56 -2.69 -6.83 -4.58
C LEU A 56 -2.92 -6.89 -3.06
N GLU A 57 -3.67 -5.94 -2.52
CA GLU A 57 -4.06 -5.94 -1.09
C GLU A 57 -4.87 -7.19 -0.73
N ARG A 58 -5.84 -7.56 -1.57
CA ARG A 58 -6.64 -8.77 -1.37
C ARG A 58 -5.78 -10.03 -1.37
N GLU A 59 -4.89 -10.19 -2.33
CA GLU A 59 -4.00 -11.34 -2.43
C GLU A 59 -3.06 -11.43 -1.22
N MET A 60 -2.52 -10.31 -0.78
CA MET A 60 -1.67 -10.28 0.41
C MET A 60 -2.46 -10.60 1.68
N LYS A 61 -3.68 -10.09 1.82
CA LYS A 61 -4.60 -10.43 2.91
C LYS A 61 -4.88 -11.95 2.96
N GLU A 62 -5.17 -12.56 1.81
CA GLU A 62 -5.40 -14.01 1.71
C GLU A 62 -4.14 -14.81 2.08
N LEU A 63 -2.95 -14.32 1.71
CA LEU A 63 -1.68 -14.94 2.06
C LEU A 63 -1.39 -14.87 3.58
N LEU A 64 -1.76 -13.79 4.23
CA LEU A 64 -1.55 -13.59 5.67
C LEU A 64 -2.52 -14.37 6.55
N LEU A 65 -3.73 -14.66 6.06
CA LEU A 65 -4.81 -15.26 6.84
C LEU A 65 -4.42 -16.59 7.52
N PRO A 66 -3.75 -17.56 6.86
CA PRO A 66 -3.27 -18.76 7.53
C PRO A 66 -2.35 -18.47 8.71
N ALA A 67 -1.39 -17.55 8.55
CA ALA A 67 -0.44 -17.19 9.60
C ALA A 67 -1.13 -16.52 10.80
N VAL A 68 -2.15 -15.69 10.55
CA VAL A 68 -2.99 -15.11 11.62
C VAL A 68 -3.67 -16.21 12.42
N ARG A 69 -4.31 -17.17 11.74
CA ARG A 69 -5.01 -18.28 12.39
C ARG A 69 -4.09 -19.23 13.15
N GLU A 70 -2.96 -19.59 12.56
CA GLU A 70 -1.93 -20.42 13.17
C GLU A 70 -1.35 -19.79 14.44
N SER A 71 -1.23 -18.48 14.50
CA SER A 71 -0.78 -17.75 15.69
C SER A 71 -1.88 -17.49 16.72
N GLY A 72 -3.10 -17.98 16.47
CA GLY A 72 -4.24 -17.88 17.37
C GLY A 72 -5.06 -16.60 17.24
N GLY A 73 -4.88 -15.85 16.15
CA GLY A 73 -5.73 -14.72 15.80
C GLY A 73 -7.08 -15.17 15.21
N PRO A 74 -8.13 -14.32 15.25
CA PRO A 74 -9.45 -14.67 14.74
C PRO A 74 -9.48 -14.72 13.20
N GLY A 75 -8.64 -13.94 12.51
CA GLY A 75 -8.65 -13.83 11.06
C GLY A 75 -9.96 -13.24 10.51
N GLU A 76 -10.56 -12.33 11.27
CA GLU A 76 -11.77 -11.60 10.89
C GLU A 76 -11.39 -10.18 10.45
N GLU A 77 -12.05 -9.71 9.39
CA GLU A 77 -11.84 -8.35 8.89
C GLU A 77 -12.48 -7.32 9.83
N SER A 78 -11.70 -6.33 10.26
CA SER A 78 -12.18 -5.25 11.12
C SER A 78 -13.07 -4.29 10.34
N LEU A 79 -14.33 -4.15 10.74
CA LEU A 79 -15.26 -3.17 10.16
C LEU A 79 -14.75 -1.73 10.34
N ALA A 80 -14.03 -1.46 11.44
CA ALA A 80 -13.40 -0.16 11.66
C ALA A 80 -12.32 0.12 10.60
N ARG A 81 -11.48 -0.86 10.29
CA ARG A 81 -10.44 -0.72 9.25
C ARG A 81 -11.02 -0.54 7.86
N ILE A 82 -12.10 -1.25 7.53
CA ILE A 82 -12.83 -1.06 6.28
C ILE A 82 -13.35 0.39 6.20
N SER A 83 -14.04 0.85 7.24
CA SER A 83 -14.60 2.22 7.28
C SER A 83 -13.52 3.30 7.20
N GLU A 84 -12.38 3.11 7.85
CA GLU A 84 -11.22 4.02 7.76
C GLU A 84 -10.67 4.09 6.34
N GLY A 85 -10.49 2.93 5.68
CA GLY A 85 -10.04 2.86 4.28
C GLY A 85 -11.02 3.53 3.32
N GLU A 86 -12.32 3.29 3.47
CA GLU A 86 -13.36 3.92 2.67
C GLU A 86 -13.41 5.44 2.85
N ALA A 87 -13.27 5.92 4.08
CA ALA A 87 -13.25 7.35 4.39
C ALA A 87 -12.05 8.05 3.75
N LEU A 88 -10.84 7.48 3.89
CA LEU A 88 -9.64 8.02 3.25
C LEU A 88 -9.73 7.91 1.72
N GLY A 89 -10.22 6.80 1.18
CA GLY A 89 -10.43 6.62 -0.26
C GLY A 89 -11.35 7.68 -0.85
N THR A 90 -12.43 8.02 -0.15
CA THR A 90 -13.34 9.10 -0.55
C THR A 90 -12.66 10.46 -0.55
N GLN A 91 -11.83 10.74 0.45
CA GLN A 91 -11.07 11.97 0.55
C GLN A 91 -10.04 12.09 -0.59
N LEU A 92 -9.30 11.01 -0.87
CA LEU A 92 -8.18 11.01 -1.83
C LEU A 92 -8.61 10.86 -3.29
N ALA A 93 -9.81 10.34 -3.57
CA ALA A 93 -10.29 10.11 -4.93
C ALA A 93 -10.31 11.38 -5.81
N LYS A 94 -10.43 12.56 -5.18
CA LYS A 94 -10.42 13.88 -5.86
C LYS A 94 -9.06 14.57 -5.84
N ALA A 95 -8.04 13.96 -5.23
CA ALA A 95 -6.72 14.56 -5.14
C ALA A 95 -6.03 14.60 -6.51
N PRO A 96 -5.23 15.65 -6.80
CA PRO A 96 -4.38 15.68 -7.99
C PRO A 96 -3.43 14.49 -8.00
N TRP A 97 -3.28 13.85 -9.18
CA TRP A 97 -2.54 12.58 -9.30
C TRP A 97 -1.10 12.65 -8.78
N GLN A 98 -0.36 13.69 -9.16
CA GLN A 98 1.02 13.85 -8.67
C GLN A 98 1.11 14.03 -7.15
N GLY A 99 0.22 14.83 -6.56
CA GLY A 99 0.16 15.01 -5.12
C GLY A 99 -0.17 13.70 -4.38
N LEU A 100 -1.12 12.94 -4.93
CA LEU A 100 -1.49 11.63 -4.43
C LEU A 100 -0.32 10.64 -4.48
N MET A 101 0.36 10.53 -5.62
CA MET A 101 1.50 9.62 -5.78
C MET A 101 2.69 10.01 -4.90
N ARG A 102 2.95 11.30 -4.70
CA ARG A 102 3.99 11.78 -3.76
C ARG A 102 3.63 11.44 -2.31
N GLY A 103 2.36 11.56 -1.95
CA GLY A 103 1.88 11.15 -0.64
C GLY A 103 2.08 9.66 -0.40
N PHE A 104 1.68 8.83 -1.35
CA PHE A 104 1.90 7.38 -1.29
C PHE A 104 3.38 7.02 -1.23
N GLN A 105 4.21 7.59 -2.09
CA GLN A 105 5.65 7.34 -2.08
C GLN A 105 6.25 7.59 -0.69
N LYS A 106 5.97 8.75 -0.11
CA LYS A 106 6.50 9.14 1.20
C LYS A 106 6.06 8.20 2.32
N GLU A 107 4.80 7.79 2.32
CA GLU A 107 4.25 6.89 3.33
C GLU A 107 4.79 5.48 3.19
N LEU A 108 4.81 4.97 1.95
CA LEU A 108 5.32 3.62 1.64
C LEU A 108 6.83 3.47 1.90
N GLU A 109 7.63 4.52 1.71
CA GLU A 109 9.05 4.52 2.10
C GLU A 109 9.23 4.24 3.60
N VAL A 110 8.37 4.82 4.44
CA VAL A 110 8.40 4.58 5.89
C VAL A 110 8.00 3.13 6.20
N PHE A 111 6.93 2.63 5.61
CA PHE A 111 6.47 1.25 5.82
C PHE A 111 7.51 0.22 5.35
N VAL A 112 8.12 0.42 4.19
CA VAL A 112 9.19 -0.48 3.72
C VAL A 112 10.32 -0.57 4.71
N GLN A 113 10.80 0.56 5.25
CA GLN A 113 11.86 0.58 6.26
C GLN A 113 11.46 -0.15 7.55
N GLU A 114 10.24 0.05 8.02
CA GLU A 114 9.71 -0.64 9.20
C GLU A 114 9.60 -2.15 8.97
N PHE A 115 9.15 -2.58 7.80
CA PHE A 115 8.99 -3.99 7.47
C PHE A 115 10.35 -4.69 7.24
N GLU A 116 11.32 -4.02 6.62
CA GLU A 116 12.69 -4.50 6.52
C GLU A 116 13.30 -4.73 7.91
N HIS A 117 13.05 -3.82 8.85
CA HIS A 117 13.48 -4.00 10.22
C HIS A 117 12.80 -5.23 10.87
N ALA A 118 11.50 -5.39 10.66
CA ALA A 118 10.72 -6.53 11.18
C ALA A 118 11.22 -7.88 10.64
N GLU A 119 11.68 -7.96 9.39
CA GLU A 119 12.29 -9.18 8.82
C GLU A 119 13.45 -9.69 9.68
N GLY A 120 14.32 -8.78 10.15
CA GLY A 120 15.46 -9.13 11.01
C GLY A 120 15.05 -9.69 12.39
N LEU A 121 13.79 -9.55 12.76
CA LEU A 121 13.23 -10.01 14.03
C LEU A 121 12.31 -11.24 13.88
N ALA A 122 12.23 -11.80 12.68
CA ALA A 122 11.37 -12.94 12.38
C ALA A 122 11.70 -14.14 13.29
N PRO A 123 10.68 -14.83 13.83
CA PRO A 123 10.90 -16.11 14.49
C PRO A 123 11.42 -17.16 13.48
N PRO A 124 12.16 -18.19 13.93
CA PRO A 124 12.64 -19.23 13.06
C PRO A 124 11.51 -19.88 12.22
N GLY A 125 11.72 -19.96 10.90
CA GLY A 125 10.74 -20.50 9.95
C GLY A 125 9.65 -19.55 9.52
N LYS A 126 9.68 -18.29 9.95
CA LYS A 126 8.71 -17.24 9.57
C LYS A 126 9.32 -16.14 8.69
N GLU A 127 10.59 -16.24 8.37
CA GLU A 127 11.35 -15.25 7.60
C GLU A 127 10.74 -15.03 6.21
N SER A 128 10.37 -16.11 5.53
CA SER A 128 9.81 -16.05 4.17
C SER A 128 8.51 -15.25 4.09
N LEU A 129 7.63 -15.37 5.10
CA LEU A 129 6.38 -14.61 5.14
C LEU A 129 6.67 -13.11 5.30
N LEU A 130 7.57 -12.74 6.24
CA LEU A 130 7.90 -11.34 6.48
C LEU A 130 8.56 -10.71 5.25
N GLN A 131 9.45 -11.45 4.57
CA GLN A 131 10.04 -11.02 3.29
C GLN A 131 8.98 -10.80 2.21
N HIS A 132 7.95 -11.64 2.17
CA HIS A 132 6.84 -11.48 1.23
C HIS A 132 6.02 -10.22 1.50
N VAL A 133 5.73 -9.93 2.77
CA VAL A 133 5.06 -8.70 3.20
C VAL A 133 5.86 -7.46 2.77
N THR A 134 7.17 -7.46 3.02
CA THR A 134 8.04 -6.35 2.61
C THR A 134 8.12 -6.20 1.09
N ALA A 135 8.18 -7.31 0.35
CA ALA A 135 8.20 -7.30 -1.11
C ALA A 135 6.90 -6.73 -1.70
N HIS A 136 5.77 -7.02 -1.08
CA HIS A 136 4.48 -6.42 -1.44
C HIS A 136 4.51 -4.90 -1.28
N GLU A 137 4.96 -4.39 -0.15
CA GLU A 137 5.07 -2.96 0.12
C GLU A 137 6.04 -2.24 -0.84
N ARG A 138 7.17 -2.89 -1.16
CA ARG A 138 8.10 -2.39 -2.20
C ARG A 138 7.45 -2.30 -3.57
N ALA A 139 6.56 -3.23 -3.93
CA ALA A 139 5.85 -3.18 -5.19
C ALA A 139 4.89 -1.98 -5.28
N LEU A 140 4.21 -1.64 -4.18
CA LEU A 140 3.38 -0.44 -4.09
C LEU A 140 4.22 0.84 -4.19
N LEU A 141 5.36 0.88 -3.52
CA LEU A 141 6.31 1.99 -3.59
C LEU A 141 6.88 2.18 -5.00
N ASP A 142 7.25 1.09 -5.67
CA ASP A 142 7.72 1.12 -7.06
C ASP A 142 6.64 1.63 -8.01
N PHE A 143 5.39 1.23 -7.82
CA PHE A 143 4.26 1.77 -8.56
C PHE A 143 4.17 3.30 -8.42
N ALA A 144 4.13 3.84 -7.20
CA ALA A 144 4.04 5.28 -6.97
C ALA A 144 5.23 6.03 -7.59
N THR A 145 6.44 5.48 -7.46
CA THR A 145 7.67 6.05 -8.02
C THR A 145 7.64 6.10 -9.54
N ARG A 146 7.16 5.05 -10.20
CA ARG A 146 7.03 4.99 -11.67
C ARG A 146 5.96 5.94 -12.19
N GLU A 147 4.85 6.09 -11.47
CA GLU A 147 3.80 7.04 -11.86
C GLU A 147 4.31 8.49 -11.81
N LEU A 148 5.08 8.85 -10.80
CA LEU A 148 5.73 10.17 -10.72
C LEU A 148 6.71 10.39 -11.88
N ALA A 149 7.57 9.43 -12.18
CA ALA A 149 8.53 9.51 -13.27
C ALA A 149 7.86 9.54 -14.67
N GLY A 150 6.67 8.97 -14.81
CA GLY A 150 5.87 9.00 -16.03
C GLY A 150 5.28 10.38 -16.30
N ASP A 151 4.75 11.04 -15.29
CA ASP A 151 4.19 12.39 -15.39
C ASP A 151 5.25 13.45 -15.71
N GLU A 152 6.44 13.36 -15.11
CA GLU A 152 7.55 14.26 -15.44
C GLU A 152 7.98 14.18 -16.91
N ARG A 153 7.82 13.01 -17.56
CA ARG A 153 8.10 12.84 -19.00
C ARG A 153 6.95 13.31 -19.89
N GLY A 154 5.72 13.33 -19.39
CA GLY A 154 4.52 13.80 -20.09
C GLY A 154 4.50 15.31 -20.25
N ASP A 155 4.96 16.06 -19.25
CA ASP A 155 5.02 17.52 -19.28
C ASP A 155 6.10 18.08 -20.24
N SER A 156 7.05 17.27 -20.68
CA SER A 156 8.07 17.68 -21.66
C SER A 156 7.59 17.64 -23.11
N CYS A 157 6.37 17.17 -23.37
CA CYS A 157 5.74 17.20 -24.70
C CYS A 157 4.84 18.44 -24.84
N ALA A 158 5.43 19.65 -24.69
CA ALA A 158 4.74 20.89 -25.09
C ALA A 158 4.50 20.85 -26.59
N PRO A 159 3.30 21.20 -27.09
CA PRO A 159 3.05 21.27 -28.53
C PRO A 159 3.98 22.29 -29.16
N ALA A 160 4.68 21.90 -30.20
CA ALA A 160 5.47 22.79 -31.03
C ALA A 160 4.59 23.98 -31.46
N LYS A 161 5.03 25.20 -31.15
CA LYS A 161 4.37 26.43 -31.58
C LYS A 161 4.18 26.35 -33.07
N ALA A 162 2.95 26.34 -33.53
CA ALA A 162 2.63 26.52 -34.95
C ALA A 162 3.25 27.82 -35.41
N GLY A 163 4.16 27.72 -36.38
CA GLY A 163 4.84 28.87 -36.94
C GLY A 163 3.85 29.85 -37.56
N GLU A 164 3.97 31.12 -37.23
CA GLU A 164 3.35 32.20 -37.92
C GLU A 164 3.80 32.16 -39.37
N VAL A 165 2.89 31.87 -40.27
CA VAL A 165 3.06 32.14 -41.70
C VAL A 165 2.76 33.63 -41.90
N LYS A 166 3.80 34.44 -42.07
CA LYS A 166 3.66 35.77 -42.64
C LYS A 166 3.42 35.62 -44.14
N GLY A 167 2.23 35.98 -44.60
CA GLY A 167 1.90 36.33 -45.96
C GLY A 167 1.98 37.83 -46.18
#